data_a8e77b265e03be256bb73a5e6c11ddb5
#
_entry.id   a8e77b265e03be256bb73a5e6c11ddb5
#
_cell.length_a   1.000
_cell.length_b   1.000
_cell.length_c   1.000
_cell.angle_alpha   90.00
_cell.angle_beta   90.00
_cell.angle_gamma   90.00
#
_symmetry.space_group_name_H-M   'P 1'
#
loop_
_entity.id
_entity.type
_entity.pdbx_description
1 polymer ?
#
loop_
_entity_poly.entity_id
_entity_poly.type
_entity_poly.pdbx_seq_one_letter_code
_entity_poly.pdbx_strand_id
1 'polypeptide(L)'
;MIISIIAYLILAPFVGGILAGLDRKVSARMQGRVGPSILQPFYDVLKLFEKEPITVTKVQDFYVMIFVIFVIASGVIFFAGGDLLLVIFVLTVASAFLIIAAYSSNSPYAQVGAERELLQMMAYEPMVLMTCIGFYMYCGSFAVRDIIVGTSMPFLPLIGIFIGFLFILTIKFRKSPFDLSMSHHAHQELVKGLTTEFSGKTLGLIEISHWYENVMLLGFVFLFFANGTVWGAIIG
;
A
#
# COMPACT_ATOMS: atom_id res chain seq x y z
N MET A 1 13.07 14.53 -11.95
CA MET A 1 12.63 14.64 -10.55
C MET A 1 11.26 15.31 -10.40
N ILE A 2 11.09 16.61 -10.70
CA ILE A 2 9.77 17.29 -10.53
C ILE A 2 8.68 16.64 -11.37
N ILE A 3 8.97 16.30 -12.62
CA ILE A 3 8.01 15.62 -13.52
C ILE A 3 7.56 14.26 -12.95
N SER A 4 8.47 13.46 -12.40
CA SER A 4 8.15 12.16 -11.81
C SER A 4 7.24 12.30 -10.58
N ILE A 5 7.48 13.32 -9.74
CA ILE A 5 6.63 13.63 -8.58
C ILE A 5 5.22 14.02 -9.03
N ILE A 6 5.11 14.93 -10.00
CA ILE A 6 3.82 15.39 -10.53
C ILE A 6 3.09 14.21 -11.20
N ALA A 7 3.80 13.40 -11.98
CA ALA A 7 3.25 12.20 -12.59
C ALA A 7 2.71 11.23 -11.53
N TYR A 8 3.46 10.96 -10.47
CA TYR A 8 2.99 10.12 -9.37
C TYR A 8 1.73 10.69 -8.72
N LEU A 9 1.73 11.97 -8.35
CA LEU A 9 0.60 12.59 -7.66
C LEU A 9 -0.71 12.53 -8.48
N ILE A 10 -0.60 12.67 -9.81
CA ILE A 10 -1.78 12.67 -10.69
C ILE A 10 -2.14 11.24 -11.12
N LEU A 11 -1.17 10.42 -11.54
CA LEU A 11 -1.44 9.12 -12.16
C LEU A 11 -1.64 8.01 -11.15
N ALA A 12 -1.00 8.06 -9.97
CA ALA A 12 -1.09 6.97 -8.99
C ALA A 12 -2.53 6.61 -8.58
N PRO A 13 -3.43 7.55 -8.27
CA PRO A 13 -4.79 7.18 -7.91
C PRO A 13 -5.54 6.53 -9.08
N PHE A 14 -5.27 6.94 -10.34
CA PHE A 14 -5.90 6.32 -11.50
C PHE A 14 -5.36 4.90 -11.74
N VAL A 15 -4.04 4.74 -11.74
CA VAL A 15 -3.41 3.44 -11.93
C VAL A 15 -3.79 2.49 -10.78
N GLY A 16 -3.71 2.95 -9.54
CA GLY A 16 -4.08 2.16 -8.37
C GLY A 16 -5.55 1.74 -8.37
N GLY A 17 -6.46 2.64 -8.76
CA GLY A 17 -7.89 2.33 -8.90
C GLY A 17 -8.17 1.31 -10.01
N ILE A 18 -7.47 1.40 -11.16
CA ILE A 18 -7.57 0.40 -12.23
C ILE A 18 -7.03 -0.95 -11.75
N LEU A 19 -5.88 -0.98 -11.06
CA LEU A 19 -5.31 -2.19 -10.50
C LEU A 19 -6.26 -2.86 -9.51
N ALA A 20 -6.88 -2.10 -8.61
CA ALA A 20 -7.90 -2.59 -7.69
C ALA A 20 -9.12 -3.18 -8.43
N GLY A 21 -9.54 -2.55 -9.52
CA GLY A 21 -10.62 -3.04 -10.37
C GLY A 21 -10.26 -4.32 -11.13
N LEU A 22 -9.04 -4.41 -11.66
CA LEU A 22 -8.52 -5.61 -12.31
C LEU A 22 -8.43 -6.77 -11.31
N ASP A 23 -7.93 -6.51 -10.12
CA ASP A 23 -7.83 -7.50 -9.06
C ASP A 23 -9.20 -8.11 -8.70
N ARG A 24 -10.21 -7.26 -8.47
CA ARG A 24 -11.59 -7.71 -8.21
C ARG A 24 -12.14 -8.54 -9.37
N LYS A 25 -11.85 -8.17 -10.61
CA LYS A 25 -12.31 -8.88 -11.80
C LYS A 25 -11.63 -10.23 -11.96
N VAL A 26 -10.32 -10.28 -11.78
CA VAL A 26 -9.53 -11.53 -11.86
C VAL A 26 -9.97 -12.49 -10.76
N SER A 27 -10.07 -12.03 -9.52
CA SER A 27 -10.52 -12.84 -8.38
C SER A 27 -11.92 -13.41 -8.60
N ALA A 28 -12.85 -12.63 -9.14
CA ALA A 28 -14.19 -13.10 -9.48
C ALA A 28 -14.15 -14.18 -10.57
N ARG A 29 -13.30 -14.02 -11.59
CA ARG A 29 -13.14 -15.03 -12.66
C ARG A 29 -12.53 -16.32 -12.15
N MET A 30 -11.55 -16.26 -11.26
CA MET A 30 -10.96 -17.43 -10.60
C MET A 30 -12.00 -18.20 -9.76
N GLN A 31 -13.01 -17.48 -9.22
CA GLN A 31 -14.14 -18.06 -8.47
C GLN A 31 -15.31 -18.50 -9.37
N GLY A 32 -15.17 -18.48 -10.69
CA GLY A 32 -16.22 -18.84 -11.64
C GLY A 32 -17.37 -17.82 -11.74
N ARG A 33 -17.19 -16.57 -11.23
CA ARG A 33 -18.19 -15.49 -11.26
C ARG A 33 -17.89 -14.44 -12.33
N VAL A 34 -18.95 -13.73 -12.76
CA VAL A 34 -18.81 -12.58 -13.67
C VAL A 34 -18.43 -11.36 -12.85
N GLY A 35 -17.23 -11.03 -12.62
CA GLY A 35 -16.80 -9.90 -11.78
C GLY A 35 -17.37 -8.52 -12.20
N PRO A 36 -17.22 -7.50 -11.33
CA PRO A 36 -17.65 -6.13 -11.59
C PRO A 36 -16.87 -5.48 -12.74
N SER A 37 -17.27 -4.27 -13.15
CA SER A 37 -16.50 -3.45 -14.09
C SER A 37 -15.15 -3.05 -13.50
N ILE A 38 -14.13 -2.83 -14.34
CA ILE A 38 -12.80 -2.38 -13.90
C ILE A 38 -12.87 -1.00 -13.23
N LEU A 39 -13.83 -0.17 -13.62
CA LEU A 39 -14.03 1.18 -13.07
C LEU A 39 -14.85 1.18 -11.76
N GLN A 40 -15.29 0.04 -11.28
CA GLN A 40 -16.10 -0.04 -10.07
C GLN A 40 -15.45 0.61 -8.84
N PRO A 41 -14.14 0.48 -8.56
CA PRO A 41 -13.52 1.15 -7.42
C PRO A 41 -13.70 2.68 -7.44
N PHE A 42 -13.65 3.29 -8.62
CA PHE A 42 -13.87 4.75 -8.75
C PHE A 42 -15.30 5.14 -8.39
N TYR A 43 -16.30 4.37 -8.86
CA TYR A 43 -17.70 4.61 -8.49
C TYR A 43 -17.94 4.39 -7.00
N ASP A 44 -17.27 3.39 -6.40
CA ASP A 44 -17.37 3.14 -4.95
C ASP A 44 -16.83 4.33 -4.15
N VAL A 45 -15.67 4.87 -4.54
CA VAL A 45 -15.07 6.05 -3.89
C VAL A 45 -15.93 7.29 -4.09
N LEU A 46 -16.44 7.54 -5.31
CA LEU A 46 -17.35 8.68 -5.56
C LEU A 46 -18.58 8.62 -4.67
N LYS A 47 -19.22 7.45 -4.55
CA LYS A 47 -20.35 7.25 -3.64
C LYS A 47 -20.00 7.51 -2.18
N LEU A 48 -18.77 7.16 -1.74
CA LEU A 48 -18.32 7.44 -0.39
C LEU A 48 -18.18 8.96 -0.15
N PHE A 49 -17.73 9.72 -1.15
CA PHE A 49 -17.65 11.18 -1.02
C PHE A 49 -19.01 11.89 -1.01
N GLU A 50 -20.03 11.28 -1.62
CA GLU A 50 -21.41 11.79 -1.60
C GLU A 50 -22.15 11.48 -0.29
N LYS A 51 -21.69 10.47 0.48
CA LYS A 51 -22.31 10.10 1.76
C LYS A 51 -21.99 11.11 2.84
N GLU A 52 -22.96 11.35 3.71
CA GLU A 52 -22.75 12.11 4.92
C GLU A 52 -21.76 11.37 5.84
N PRO A 53 -20.72 12.06 6.34
CA PRO A 53 -19.76 11.46 7.24
C PRO A 53 -20.41 11.25 8.61
N ILE A 54 -20.49 10.01 9.05
CA ILE A 54 -20.81 9.64 10.41
C ILE A 54 -19.50 9.39 11.12
N THR A 55 -19.02 10.35 11.90
CA THR A 55 -17.77 10.22 12.64
C THR A 55 -18.06 10.00 14.11
N VAL A 56 -17.45 8.97 14.68
CA VAL A 56 -17.56 8.70 16.13
C VAL A 56 -16.80 9.76 16.91
N THR A 57 -15.63 10.15 16.44
CA THR A 57 -14.78 11.18 17.05
C THR A 57 -14.10 12.03 15.99
N LYS A 58 -13.96 13.35 16.22
CA LYS A 58 -13.19 14.25 15.33
C LYS A 58 -11.69 13.89 15.30
N VAL A 59 -11.21 13.25 16.33
CA VAL A 59 -9.82 12.81 16.47
C VAL A 59 -9.49 11.71 15.46
N GLN A 60 -10.45 10.85 15.17
CA GLN A 60 -10.34 9.79 14.17
C GLN A 60 -10.04 10.36 12.77
N ASP A 61 -10.81 11.37 12.34
CA ASP A 61 -10.59 12.02 11.04
C ASP A 61 -9.22 12.69 10.95
N PHE A 62 -8.76 13.31 12.03
CA PHE A 62 -7.44 13.92 12.11
C PHE A 62 -6.32 12.90 11.87
N TYR A 63 -6.37 11.72 12.52
CA TYR A 63 -5.36 10.67 12.30
C TYR A 63 -5.41 10.08 10.90
N VAL A 64 -6.60 9.94 10.31
CA VAL A 64 -6.73 9.50 8.91
C VAL A 64 -6.12 10.52 7.95
N MET A 65 -6.31 11.82 8.17
CA MET A 65 -5.67 12.86 7.35
C MET A 65 -4.14 12.78 7.43
N ILE A 66 -3.58 12.55 8.61
CA ILE A 66 -2.14 12.35 8.78
C ILE A 66 -1.68 11.10 8.03
N PHE A 67 -2.41 9.98 8.14
CA PHE A 67 -2.13 8.75 7.39
C PHE A 67 -2.03 9.03 5.89
N VAL A 68 -3.03 9.73 5.30
CA VAL A 68 -3.05 10.09 3.88
C VAL A 68 -1.82 10.90 3.48
N ILE A 69 -1.49 11.92 4.28
CA ILE A 69 -0.34 12.80 4.02
C ILE A 69 0.96 11.98 4.02
N PHE A 70 1.16 11.10 5.00
CA PHE A 70 2.38 10.30 5.09
C PHE A 70 2.48 9.24 3.97
N VAL A 71 1.37 8.62 3.56
CA VAL A 71 1.35 7.70 2.41
C VAL A 71 1.75 8.44 1.13
N ILE A 72 1.17 9.60 0.85
CA ILE A 72 1.52 10.39 -0.32
C ILE A 72 2.98 10.85 -0.24
N ALA A 73 3.44 11.31 0.93
CA ALA A 73 4.81 11.76 1.14
C ALA A 73 5.82 10.64 0.89
N SER A 74 5.54 9.40 1.36
CA SER A 74 6.43 8.25 1.11
C SER A 74 6.60 7.98 -0.38
N GLY A 75 5.50 7.99 -1.15
CA GLY A 75 5.58 7.82 -2.59
C GLY A 75 6.26 8.99 -3.31
N VAL A 76 6.05 10.23 -2.86
CA VAL A 76 6.77 11.40 -3.40
C VAL A 76 8.27 11.25 -3.20
N ILE A 77 8.74 10.84 -2.02
CA ILE A 77 10.16 10.61 -1.74
C ILE A 77 10.71 9.49 -2.64
N PHE A 78 9.95 8.41 -2.81
CA PHE A 78 10.33 7.29 -3.68
C PHE A 78 10.49 7.73 -5.14
N PHE A 79 9.48 8.37 -5.74
CA PHE A 79 9.52 8.80 -7.14
C PHE A 79 10.40 10.04 -7.40
N ALA A 80 10.79 10.75 -6.33
CA ALA A 80 11.85 11.75 -6.39
C ALA A 80 13.25 11.14 -6.53
N GLY A 81 13.39 9.82 -6.34
CA GLY A 81 14.68 9.14 -6.31
C GLY A 81 15.40 9.27 -4.97
N GLY A 82 14.64 9.51 -3.89
CA GLY A 82 15.14 9.70 -2.53
C GLY A 82 15.62 8.41 -1.88
N ASP A 83 15.89 8.49 -0.58
CA ASP A 83 16.39 7.39 0.24
C ASP A 83 15.31 6.34 0.50
N LEU A 84 15.58 5.09 0.11
CA LEU A 84 14.66 3.96 0.22
C LEU A 84 14.31 3.64 1.69
N LEU A 85 15.29 3.79 2.58
CA LEU A 85 15.10 3.55 4.00
C LEU A 85 14.16 4.60 4.61
N LEU A 86 14.32 5.88 4.20
CA LEU A 86 13.41 6.95 4.60
C LEU A 86 11.98 6.69 4.11
N VAL A 87 11.81 6.22 2.86
CA VAL A 87 10.50 5.85 2.30
C VAL A 87 9.79 4.84 3.18
N ILE A 88 10.51 3.78 3.60
CA ILE A 88 9.92 2.73 4.45
C ILE A 88 9.53 3.31 5.81
N PHE A 89 10.39 4.07 6.48
CA PHE A 89 10.05 4.65 7.77
C PHE A 89 8.84 5.59 7.70
N VAL A 90 8.73 6.40 6.65
CA VAL A 90 7.56 7.26 6.45
C VAL A 90 6.29 6.41 6.23
N LEU A 91 6.39 5.30 5.50
CA LEU A 91 5.27 4.40 5.28
C LEU A 91 4.84 3.66 6.56
N THR A 92 5.79 3.22 7.40
CA THR A 92 5.46 2.57 8.69
C THR A 92 4.81 3.55 9.65
N VAL A 93 5.27 4.80 9.68
CA VAL A 93 4.61 5.87 10.44
C VAL A 93 3.19 6.10 9.94
N ALA A 94 2.96 6.10 8.63
CA ALA A 94 1.62 6.20 8.06
C ALA A 94 0.72 5.06 8.57
N SER A 95 1.16 3.81 8.46
CA SER A 95 0.40 2.64 8.94
C SER A 95 0.10 2.73 10.45
N ALA A 96 1.03 3.23 11.26
CA ALA A 96 0.82 3.47 12.69
C ALA A 96 -0.29 4.49 12.94
N PHE A 97 -0.37 5.58 12.18
CA PHE A 97 -1.47 6.55 12.31
C PHE A 97 -2.84 5.96 11.96
N LEU A 98 -2.92 5.06 10.97
CA LEU A 98 -4.16 4.36 10.65
C LEU A 98 -4.61 3.45 11.81
N ILE A 99 -3.68 2.74 12.43
CA ILE A 99 -3.93 1.91 13.62
C ILE A 99 -4.43 2.78 14.79
N ILE A 100 -3.78 3.91 15.06
CA ILE A 100 -4.21 4.86 16.11
C ILE A 100 -5.61 5.42 15.81
N ALA A 101 -5.90 5.72 14.55
CA ALA A 101 -7.23 6.18 14.13
C ALA A 101 -8.32 5.14 14.46
N ALA A 102 -8.04 3.85 14.24
CA ALA A 102 -8.97 2.78 14.59
C ALA A 102 -9.15 2.63 16.12
N TYR A 103 -8.06 2.73 16.89
CA TYR A 103 -8.14 2.72 18.36
C TYR A 103 -8.96 3.89 18.92
N SER A 104 -8.91 5.05 18.27
CA SER A 104 -9.63 6.26 18.73
C SER A 104 -11.14 6.14 18.64
N SER A 105 -11.69 5.13 17.96
CA SER A 105 -13.12 4.89 17.80
C SER A 105 -13.79 4.28 19.05
N ASN A 106 -13.01 3.72 19.97
CA ASN A 106 -13.48 2.98 21.15
C ASN A 106 -14.43 1.79 20.83
N SER A 107 -14.45 1.31 19.59
CA SER A 107 -15.22 0.15 19.19
C SER A 107 -14.39 -1.13 19.44
N PRO A 108 -14.95 -2.16 20.11
CA PRO A 108 -14.21 -3.39 20.34
C PRO A 108 -13.79 -4.10 19.04
N TYR A 109 -14.59 -3.99 17.98
CA TYR A 109 -14.28 -4.57 16.69
C TYR A 109 -13.13 -3.84 15.99
N ALA A 110 -13.13 -2.50 16.04
CA ALA A 110 -12.05 -1.70 15.49
C ALA A 110 -10.74 -1.92 16.27
N GLN A 111 -10.80 -2.08 17.58
CA GLN A 111 -9.62 -2.37 18.43
C GLN A 111 -8.97 -3.71 18.06
N VAL A 112 -9.75 -4.80 17.97
CA VAL A 112 -9.23 -6.10 17.54
C VAL A 112 -8.67 -6.06 16.11
N GLY A 113 -9.33 -5.33 15.19
CA GLY A 113 -8.82 -5.09 13.85
C GLY A 113 -7.48 -4.35 13.86
N ALA A 114 -7.35 -3.32 14.71
CA ALA A 114 -6.13 -2.54 14.89
C ALA A 114 -4.98 -3.37 15.47
N GLU A 115 -5.25 -4.24 16.47
CA GLU A 115 -4.25 -5.17 17.03
C GLU A 115 -3.74 -6.16 15.98
N ARG A 116 -4.63 -6.68 15.13
CA ARG A 116 -4.25 -7.58 14.04
C ARG A 116 -3.39 -6.87 12.98
N GLU A 117 -3.74 -5.64 12.62
CA GLU A 117 -2.92 -4.83 11.70
C GLU A 117 -1.55 -4.52 12.29
N LEU A 118 -1.48 -4.21 13.60
CA LEU A 118 -0.23 -3.99 14.30
C LEU A 118 0.66 -5.24 14.28
N LEU A 119 0.11 -6.41 14.55
CA LEU A 119 0.83 -7.67 14.49
C LEU A 119 1.35 -7.98 13.08
N GLN A 120 0.52 -7.73 12.06
CA GLN A 120 0.94 -7.88 10.66
C GLN A 120 2.07 -6.91 10.31
N MET A 121 1.97 -5.64 10.74
CA MET A 121 3.00 -4.63 10.53
C MET A 121 4.33 -5.07 11.15
N MET A 122 4.34 -5.51 12.39
CA MET A 122 5.53 -6.02 13.07
C MET A 122 6.12 -7.27 12.39
N ALA A 123 5.30 -8.09 11.75
CA ALA A 123 5.74 -9.30 11.06
C ALA A 123 6.43 -9.01 9.72
N TYR A 124 5.93 -8.06 8.92
CA TYR A 124 6.51 -7.79 7.60
C TYR A 124 7.62 -6.73 7.61
N GLU A 125 7.65 -5.84 8.57
CA GLU A 125 8.59 -4.71 8.63
C GLU A 125 10.07 -5.14 8.61
N PRO A 126 10.52 -6.15 9.39
CA PRO A 126 11.91 -6.61 9.33
C PRO A 126 12.34 -7.07 7.93
N MET A 127 11.44 -7.71 7.19
CA MET A 127 11.76 -8.19 5.85
C MET A 127 11.80 -7.05 4.81
N VAL A 128 10.95 -6.03 4.98
CA VAL A 128 11.01 -4.81 4.15
C VAL A 128 12.35 -4.09 4.39
N LEU A 129 12.80 -4.00 5.65
CA LEU A 129 14.12 -3.47 5.98
C LEU A 129 15.25 -4.30 5.37
N MET A 130 15.15 -5.65 5.40
CA MET A 130 16.11 -6.54 4.73
C MET A 130 16.15 -6.31 3.22
N THR A 131 15.04 -5.95 2.60
CA THR A 131 15.00 -5.57 1.18
C THR A 131 15.85 -4.32 0.91
N CYS A 132 15.76 -3.29 1.76
CA CYS A 132 16.60 -2.10 1.65
C CYS A 132 18.09 -2.40 1.85
N ILE A 133 18.40 -3.19 2.87
CA ILE A 133 19.79 -3.60 3.14
C ILE A 133 20.35 -4.40 1.95
N GLY A 134 19.53 -5.27 1.35
CA GLY A 134 19.89 -6.01 0.16
C GLY A 134 20.26 -5.10 -1.02
N PHE A 135 19.43 -4.10 -1.31
CA PHE A 135 19.75 -3.09 -2.33
C PHE A 135 21.02 -2.33 -2.01
N TYR A 136 21.21 -1.92 -0.75
CA TYR A 136 22.43 -1.24 -0.33
C TYR A 136 23.68 -2.13 -0.51
N MET A 137 23.62 -3.38 -0.11
CA MET A 137 24.75 -4.31 -0.28
C MET A 137 25.10 -4.55 -1.75
N TYR A 138 24.12 -4.44 -2.63
CA TYR A 138 24.32 -4.64 -4.06
C TYR A 138 24.75 -3.37 -4.79
N CYS A 139 24.09 -2.25 -4.54
CA CYS A 139 24.31 -0.97 -5.25
C CYS A 139 25.23 0.00 -4.51
N GLY A 140 25.50 -0.22 -3.20
CA GLY A 140 26.30 0.70 -2.36
C GLY A 140 25.60 1.99 -1.99
N SER A 141 24.31 2.15 -2.30
CA SER A 141 23.52 3.35 -2.02
C SER A 141 22.10 2.97 -1.63
N PHE A 142 21.47 3.77 -0.74
CA PHE A 142 20.04 3.67 -0.45
C PHE A 142 19.18 4.53 -1.39
N ALA A 143 19.78 5.39 -2.20
CA ALA A 143 19.06 6.28 -3.08
C ALA A 143 18.41 5.48 -4.24
N VAL A 144 17.11 5.58 -4.37
CA VAL A 144 16.32 4.95 -5.46
C VAL A 144 16.88 5.33 -6.83
N ARG A 145 17.34 6.57 -6.98
CA ARG A 145 17.97 7.05 -8.21
C ARG A 145 19.19 6.23 -8.60
N ASP A 146 20.08 5.95 -7.65
CA ASP A 146 21.32 5.22 -7.92
C ASP A 146 21.05 3.77 -8.27
N ILE A 147 20.03 3.17 -7.63
CA ILE A 147 19.57 1.81 -7.92
C ILE A 147 19.05 1.71 -9.35
N ILE A 148 18.26 2.69 -9.82
CA ILE A 148 17.68 2.70 -11.17
C ILE A 148 18.76 2.89 -12.25
N VAL A 149 19.77 3.72 -11.98
CA VAL A 149 20.86 4.02 -12.95
C VAL A 149 21.91 2.92 -12.97
N GLY A 150 21.87 1.96 -12.06
CA GLY A 150 22.80 0.83 -11.98
C GLY A 150 22.91 0.06 -13.31
N THR A 151 24.11 -0.44 -13.59
CA THR A 151 24.41 -1.12 -14.88
C THR A 151 23.98 -2.59 -14.94
N SER A 152 23.62 -3.19 -13.83
CA SER A 152 23.25 -4.60 -13.72
C SER A 152 21.95 -4.77 -12.93
N MET A 153 21.15 -5.77 -13.31
CA MET A 153 19.88 -6.06 -12.64
C MET A 153 20.12 -6.63 -11.23
N PRO A 154 19.53 -6.05 -10.17
CA PRO A 154 19.63 -6.59 -8.82
C PRO A 154 18.92 -7.94 -8.63
N PHE A 155 18.03 -8.32 -9.53
CA PHE A 155 17.15 -9.50 -9.41
C PHE A 155 17.89 -10.79 -9.10
N LEU A 156 18.92 -11.14 -9.90
CA LEU A 156 19.65 -12.42 -9.74
C LEU A 156 20.38 -12.52 -8.40
N PRO A 157 21.20 -11.53 -7.98
CA PRO A 157 21.86 -11.57 -6.68
C PRO A 157 20.90 -11.50 -5.50
N LEU A 158 19.74 -10.84 -5.65
CA LEU A 158 18.77 -10.63 -4.58
C LEU A 158 17.52 -11.53 -4.69
N ILE A 159 17.60 -12.64 -5.44
CA ILE A 159 16.42 -13.50 -5.69
C ILE A 159 15.78 -14.02 -4.40
N GLY A 160 16.55 -14.35 -3.37
CA GLY A 160 16.01 -14.76 -2.07
C GLY A 160 15.22 -13.66 -1.38
N ILE A 161 15.74 -12.42 -1.43
CA ILE A 161 15.07 -11.23 -0.87
C ILE A 161 13.83 -10.91 -1.71
N PHE A 162 13.90 -11.04 -3.03
CA PHE A 162 12.76 -10.83 -3.92
C PHE A 162 11.59 -11.78 -3.62
N ILE A 163 11.88 -13.09 -3.42
CA ILE A 163 10.86 -14.07 -3.02
C ILE A 163 10.21 -13.67 -1.68
N GLY A 164 11.02 -13.28 -0.68
CA GLY A 164 10.50 -12.78 0.58
C GLY A 164 9.68 -11.51 0.41
N PHE A 165 10.08 -10.59 -0.45
CA PHE A 165 9.33 -9.37 -0.75
C PHE A 165 7.99 -9.66 -1.45
N LEU A 166 7.95 -10.63 -2.37
CA LEU A 166 6.68 -11.08 -2.97
C LEU A 166 5.70 -11.61 -1.91
N PHE A 167 6.21 -12.34 -0.91
CA PHE A 167 5.38 -12.77 0.20
C PHE A 167 4.84 -11.59 1.01
N ILE A 168 5.65 -10.56 1.26
CA ILE A 168 5.19 -9.32 1.92
C ILE A 168 4.11 -8.63 1.11
N LEU A 169 4.22 -8.59 -0.22
CA LEU A 169 3.20 -7.99 -1.08
C LEU A 169 1.83 -8.65 -0.88
N THR A 170 1.77 -9.97 -0.64
CA THR A 170 0.49 -10.64 -0.35
C THR A 170 -0.14 -10.14 0.94
N ILE A 171 0.68 -9.82 1.96
CA ILE A 171 0.23 -9.24 3.22
C ILE A 171 -0.24 -7.79 3.00
N LYS A 172 0.58 -6.98 2.34
CA LYS A 172 0.31 -5.56 2.08
C LYS A 172 -0.91 -5.34 1.18
N PHE A 173 -1.12 -6.19 0.19
CA PHE A 173 -2.32 -6.17 -0.63
C PHE A 173 -3.54 -6.81 0.04
N ARG A 174 -3.39 -7.21 1.31
CA ARG A 174 -4.47 -7.81 2.12
C ARG A 174 -5.17 -8.95 1.41
N LYS A 175 -4.37 -9.85 0.83
CA LYS A 175 -4.88 -11.05 0.18
C LYS A 175 -5.09 -12.17 1.18
N SER A 176 -6.15 -12.96 0.99
CA SER A 176 -6.37 -14.14 1.82
C SER A 176 -5.15 -15.08 1.72
N PRO A 177 -4.65 -15.59 2.84
CA PRO A 177 -5.17 -15.61 4.21
C PRO A 177 -4.74 -14.41 5.09
N PHE A 178 -4.13 -13.37 4.54
CA PHE A 178 -3.57 -12.21 5.29
C PHE A 178 -4.52 -11.00 5.35
N ASP A 179 -5.80 -11.18 5.08
CA ASP A 179 -6.86 -10.18 5.21
C ASP A 179 -7.44 -10.06 6.64
N LEU A 180 -6.67 -10.49 7.64
CA LEU A 180 -7.13 -10.66 9.02
C LEU A 180 -7.67 -9.38 9.67
N SER A 181 -7.09 -8.23 9.35
CA SER A 181 -7.50 -6.95 9.93
C SER A 181 -8.76 -6.36 9.30
N MET A 182 -9.15 -6.84 8.12
CA MET A 182 -10.29 -6.32 7.34
C MET A 182 -11.21 -7.43 6.82
N SER A 183 -11.17 -8.60 7.42
CA SER A 183 -11.93 -9.76 6.96
C SER A 183 -13.45 -9.53 6.99
N HIS A 184 -14.15 -10.09 6.01
CA HIS A 184 -15.61 -10.05 5.91
C HIS A 184 -16.28 -11.38 6.25
N HIS A 185 -15.51 -12.37 6.69
CA HIS A 185 -16.01 -13.71 6.96
C HIS A 185 -16.35 -13.88 8.45
N ALA A 186 -17.55 -14.29 8.77
CA ALA A 186 -18.04 -14.41 10.14
C ALA A 186 -17.20 -15.33 11.05
N HIS A 187 -16.47 -16.28 10.47
CA HIS A 187 -15.59 -17.17 11.23
C HIS A 187 -14.19 -16.57 11.53
N GLN A 188 -13.82 -15.47 10.89
CA GLN A 188 -12.57 -14.78 11.14
C GLN A 188 -12.73 -13.54 12.00
N GLU A 189 -13.90 -13.02 12.27
CA GLU A 189 -14.51 -12.09 12.41
C GLU A 189 -15.18 -11.19 12.71
N LEU A 190 -14.93 -10.37 12.24
CA LEU A 190 -15.20 -9.05 12.71
C LEU A 190 -15.53 -8.25 11.48
N VAL A 191 -16.74 -7.87 11.31
CA VAL A 191 -17.26 -7.11 10.17
C VAL A 191 -16.37 -5.90 9.90
N LYS A 192 -15.50 -5.98 8.88
CA LYS A 192 -14.53 -4.97 8.46
C LYS A 192 -13.43 -4.58 9.46
N GLY A 193 -13.35 -5.15 10.65
CA GLY A 193 -12.29 -4.93 11.63
C GLY A 193 -11.80 -3.49 11.72
N LEU A 194 -10.59 -3.23 11.26
CA LEU A 194 -9.94 -1.93 11.29
C LEU A 194 -10.81 -0.78 10.76
N THR A 195 -11.56 -1.01 9.68
CA THR A 195 -12.34 0.04 8.99
C THR A 195 -13.83 0.03 9.35
N THR A 196 -14.24 -0.67 10.40
CA THR A 196 -15.66 -0.79 10.79
C THR A 196 -16.31 0.55 11.07
N GLU A 197 -15.62 1.44 11.78
CA GLU A 197 -16.14 2.73 12.23
C GLU A 197 -15.84 3.88 11.27
N PHE A 198 -15.14 3.61 10.15
CA PHE A 198 -14.90 4.64 9.14
C PHE A 198 -16.05 4.68 8.13
N SER A 199 -16.57 5.87 7.87
CA SER A 199 -17.69 6.06 6.94
C SER A 199 -17.46 7.27 6.02
N GLY A 200 -18.25 7.35 4.95
CA GLY A 200 -18.28 8.50 4.05
C GLY A 200 -16.90 8.90 3.53
N LYS A 201 -16.58 10.18 3.63
CA LYS A 201 -15.34 10.76 3.08
C LYS A 201 -14.08 10.18 3.69
N THR A 202 -14.08 9.88 4.98
CA THR A 202 -12.92 9.33 5.69
C THR A 202 -12.55 7.94 5.15
N LEU A 203 -13.54 7.08 4.93
CA LEU A 203 -13.32 5.77 4.30
C LEU A 203 -12.85 5.93 2.84
N GLY A 204 -13.40 6.89 2.10
CA GLY A 204 -12.96 7.20 0.73
C GLY A 204 -11.49 7.62 0.66
N LEU A 205 -11.02 8.42 1.61
CA LEU A 205 -9.62 8.83 1.72
C LEU A 205 -8.70 7.64 2.03
N ILE A 206 -9.11 6.71 2.89
CA ILE A 206 -8.36 5.48 3.19
C ILE A 206 -8.21 4.64 1.91
N GLU A 207 -9.29 4.44 1.14
CA GLU A 207 -9.26 3.68 -0.12
C GLU A 207 -8.30 4.32 -1.15
N ILE A 208 -8.35 5.63 -1.32
CA ILE A 208 -7.43 6.35 -2.21
C ILE A 208 -5.98 6.20 -1.74
N SER A 209 -5.72 6.26 -0.43
CA SER A 209 -4.39 6.09 0.12
C SER A 209 -3.82 4.70 -0.18
N HIS A 210 -4.63 3.66 -0.10
CA HIS A 210 -4.22 2.32 -0.51
C HIS A 210 -3.89 2.23 -2.01
N TRP A 211 -4.56 3.01 -2.87
CA TRP A 211 -4.19 3.06 -4.29
C TRP A 211 -2.79 3.67 -4.49
N TYR A 212 -2.47 4.76 -3.75
CA TYR A 212 -1.12 5.34 -3.75
C TYR A 212 -0.07 4.35 -3.23
N GLU A 213 -0.37 3.67 -2.12
CA GLU A 213 0.51 2.66 -1.53
C GLU A 213 0.78 1.50 -2.50
N ASN A 214 -0.25 0.98 -3.16
CA ASN A 214 -0.14 -0.12 -4.13
C ASN A 214 0.78 0.25 -5.30
N VAL A 215 0.64 1.45 -5.86
CA VAL A 215 1.51 1.93 -6.95
C VAL A 215 2.96 2.05 -6.49
N MET A 216 3.19 2.56 -5.27
CA MET A 216 4.53 2.65 -4.70
C MET A 216 5.15 1.26 -4.48
N LEU A 217 4.39 0.30 -3.94
CA LEU A 217 4.86 -1.08 -3.73
C LEU A 217 5.22 -1.77 -5.06
N LEU A 218 4.48 -1.52 -6.13
CA LEU A 218 4.86 -1.98 -7.46
C LEU A 218 6.14 -1.30 -7.97
N GLY A 219 6.36 -0.04 -7.59
CA GLY A 219 7.63 0.64 -7.82
C GLY A 219 8.81 -0.08 -7.15
N PHE A 220 8.63 -0.65 -5.94
CA PHE A 220 9.65 -1.49 -5.31
C PHE A 220 9.93 -2.76 -6.10
N VAL A 221 8.91 -3.41 -6.66
CA VAL A 221 9.11 -4.57 -7.56
C VAL A 221 9.94 -4.16 -8.76
N PHE A 222 9.63 -3.02 -9.36
CA PHE A 222 10.40 -2.49 -10.49
C PHE A 222 11.89 -2.31 -10.18
N LEU A 223 12.26 -1.91 -8.95
CA LEU A 223 13.67 -1.75 -8.58
C LEU A 223 14.51 -3.03 -8.71
N PHE A 224 13.92 -4.22 -8.50
CA PHE A 224 14.64 -5.48 -8.68
C PHE A 224 15.04 -5.74 -10.15
N PHE A 225 14.27 -5.18 -11.10
CA PHE A 225 14.50 -5.35 -12.53
C PHE A 225 15.16 -4.13 -13.18
N ALA A 226 15.39 -3.06 -12.41
CA ALA A 226 16.03 -1.85 -12.91
C ALA A 226 17.50 -2.13 -13.28
N ASN A 227 17.90 -1.73 -14.48
CA ASN A 227 19.28 -1.92 -14.99
C ASN A 227 19.77 -0.73 -15.83
N GLY A 228 19.15 0.43 -15.71
CA GLY A 228 19.48 1.64 -16.51
C GLY A 228 19.19 1.52 -18.00
N THR A 229 18.64 0.39 -18.48
CA THR A 229 18.28 0.16 -19.88
C THR A 229 16.75 0.19 -20.06
N VAL A 230 16.33 0.45 -21.31
CA VAL A 230 14.91 0.42 -21.69
C VAL A 230 14.28 -0.97 -21.44
N TRP A 231 15.06 -2.04 -21.61
CA TRP A 231 14.60 -3.39 -21.38
C TRP A 231 14.29 -3.69 -19.91
N GLY A 232 15.08 -3.16 -18.97
CA GLY A 232 14.78 -3.25 -17.54
C GLY A 232 13.48 -2.55 -17.16
N ALA A 233 13.17 -1.43 -17.82
CA ALA A 233 11.91 -0.71 -17.62
C ALA A 233 10.68 -1.43 -18.18
N ILE A 234 10.86 -2.34 -19.16
CA ILE A 234 9.76 -3.13 -19.75
C ILE A 234 9.47 -4.40 -18.93
N ILE A 235 10.51 -4.99 -18.33
CA ILE A 235 10.39 -6.25 -17.57
C ILE A 235 9.87 -6.01 -16.15
N GLY A 236 10.25 -4.89 -15.49
CA GLY A 236 9.78 -4.48 -14.15
C GLY A 236 8.45 -3.78 -14.21
#